data_900e24e03963b36b3827dfc1552e2c15
#
_entry.id   900e24e03963b36b3827dfc1552e2c15
#
_cell.length_a   1.000
_cell.length_b   1.000
_cell.length_c   1.000
_cell.angle_alpha   90.00
_cell.angle_beta   90.00
_cell.angle_gamma   90.00
#
_symmetry.space_group_name_H-M   'P 1'
#
loop_
_entity.id
_entity.type
_entity.pdbx_description
1 polymer ?
#
loop_
_entity_poly.entity_id
_entity_poly.type
_entity_poly.pdbx_seq_one_letter_code
_entity_poly.pdbx_strand_id
1 'polypeptide(L)'
;MPKNVTRRQFLRSGLMSTAGFGVVLTGLPRLPRRLASPSVLLQDTNMTALELTGSLKQVHDPVIIKAEDAYYLFSTGNGIAVRRSTDLLEWKTTFPPNVFTRVPAWALEMVPGAASMWAPDISYFNDKYHLYYSVSTFGSNRSVIGLVTNVTLDRESDDFEWVDHGLVVESHLDGDYNAIDPNLIIDTDGAPWLSFGSYWSGIKMLRLDYATGMPSDEDTTLYPLARRFVESGSVEAPFIIQRGDFYYLFVSFDFCCRGTDSTYRVMVGRSENVTGPYVDRQGIAMLEGGGTQVTFPTDRWRGPGHNSILHEDGIDYIVHHAYDAQSQGVPTLRIQPLEWDDEGWPSVAP
;
A
#
# COMPACT_ATOMS: atom_id res chain seq x y z
N MET A 1 -44.81 -18.92 28.29
CA MET A 1 -45.42 -18.11 29.39
C MET A 1 -44.35 -17.71 30.36
N PRO A 2 -44.43 -16.54 30.90
CA PRO A 2 -43.30 -15.62 31.09
C PRO A 2 -42.88 -15.48 32.57
N LYS A 3 -41.76 -14.76 32.83
CA LYS A 3 -41.74 -13.77 33.92
C LYS A 3 -40.56 -12.81 33.80
N ASN A 4 -40.92 -11.56 33.53
CA ASN A 4 -40.17 -10.34 33.80
C ASN A 4 -39.83 -10.17 35.27
N VAL A 5 -38.67 -9.59 35.59
CA VAL A 5 -38.52 -8.76 36.81
C VAL A 5 -37.66 -7.53 36.50
N THR A 6 -38.21 -6.40 36.85
CA THR A 6 -37.84 -4.99 36.64
C THR A 6 -36.90 -4.46 37.72
N ARG A 7 -36.19 -3.34 37.33
CA ARG A 7 -35.53 -2.28 38.12
C ARG A 7 -36.05 -2.03 39.51
N ARG A 8 -35.14 -1.66 40.48
CA ARG A 8 -35.25 -0.50 41.43
C ARG A 8 -34.00 -0.46 42.32
N GLN A 9 -33.25 0.64 42.24
CA GLN A 9 -33.05 1.72 43.19
C GLN A 9 -32.90 1.38 44.67
N PHE A 10 -31.76 1.74 45.28
CA PHE A 10 -31.75 2.24 46.66
C PHE A 10 -30.75 3.39 46.83
N LEU A 11 -31.30 4.47 47.36
CA LEU A 11 -30.69 5.71 47.81
C LEU A 11 -30.65 5.77 49.33
N ARG A 12 -29.70 6.54 49.88
CA ARG A 12 -29.68 7.30 51.16
C ARG A 12 -29.25 6.54 52.42
N SER A 13 -28.30 7.10 53.18
CA SER A 13 -28.33 8.15 54.26
C SER A 13 -26.95 8.12 54.90
N GLY A 14 -26.17 9.14 55.16
CA GLY A 14 -26.33 10.35 55.89
C GLY A 14 -26.00 10.21 57.39
N LEU A 15 -24.92 10.84 57.90
CA LEU A 15 -24.98 11.69 59.11
C LEU A 15 -23.61 12.26 59.50
N MET A 16 -23.64 13.51 59.87
CA MET A 16 -22.59 14.37 60.37
C MET A 16 -22.05 13.96 61.78
N SER A 17 -20.78 14.33 62.07
CA SER A 17 -20.42 14.80 63.39
C SER A 17 -19.25 15.76 63.36
N THR A 18 -19.40 16.87 64.00
CA THR A 18 -18.53 18.02 64.21
C THR A 18 -17.68 17.87 65.47
N ALA A 19 -16.47 18.42 65.46
CA ALA A 19 -15.66 19.14 66.48
C ALA A 19 -14.17 18.92 66.17
N GLY A 20 -13.28 19.90 66.17
CA GLY A 20 -13.06 21.16 66.79
C GLY A 20 -11.58 21.46 66.75
N PHE A 21 -11.26 22.68 66.42
CA PHE A 21 -10.05 23.54 66.66
C PHE A 21 -8.65 22.88 66.85
N GLY A 22 -7.70 23.39 66.01
CA GLY A 22 -6.28 23.37 66.27
C GLY A 22 -5.50 24.06 65.13
N VAL A 23 -5.26 25.38 65.25
CA VAL A 23 -4.41 26.14 64.32
C VAL A 23 -2.94 25.86 64.70
N VAL A 24 -2.17 25.30 63.78
CA VAL A 24 -0.74 25.36 63.75
C VAL A 24 -0.30 25.81 62.35
N LEU A 25 0.21 27.03 62.31
CA LEU A 25 0.91 27.59 61.17
C LEU A 25 2.30 26.95 61.07
N THR A 26 2.56 26.10 60.11
CA THR A 26 3.91 25.80 59.66
C THR A 26 3.95 25.62 58.14
N GLY A 27 4.73 26.46 57.51
CA GLY A 27 5.50 26.24 56.30
C GLY A 27 4.79 25.62 55.08
N LEU A 28 4.34 26.44 54.12
CA LEU A 28 3.99 26.00 52.75
C LEU A 28 5.26 25.45 52.06
N PRO A 29 5.26 24.21 51.55
CA PRO A 29 6.31 23.75 50.62
C PRO A 29 6.09 24.44 49.27
N ARG A 30 7.15 25.10 48.77
CA ARG A 30 7.21 25.63 47.42
C ARG A 30 7.03 24.46 46.44
N LEU A 31 5.94 24.52 45.66
CA LEU A 31 5.75 23.67 44.49
C LEU A 31 6.92 23.88 43.52
N PRO A 32 7.50 22.77 42.93
CA PRO A 32 8.51 22.91 41.92
C PRO A 32 7.90 23.59 40.69
N ARG A 33 8.55 24.66 40.20
CA ARG A 33 8.26 25.24 38.88
C ARG A 33 8.28 24.12 37.85
N ARG A 34 7.14 23.83 37.25
CA ARG A 34 7.10 23.08 35.96
C ARG A 34 7.96 23.88 34.99
N LEU A 35 9.11 23.31 34.61
CA LEU A 35 9.82 23.71 33.42
C LEU A 35 8.83 23.53 32.26
N ALA A 36 8.50 24.59 31.57
CA ALA A 36 7.78 24.52 30.31
C ALA A 36 8.60 23.65 29.38
N SER A 37 8.03 22.55 28.94
CA SER A 37 8.57 21.78 27.80
C SER A 37 8.78 22.76 26.65
N PRO A 38 9.93 22.72 25.95
CA PRO A 38 10.09 23.50 24.75
C PRO A 38 8.97 23.09 23.81
N SER A 39 8.12 24.03 23.45
CA SER A 39 7.24 23.89 22.29
C SER A 39 8.16 23.58 21.12
N VAL A 40 8.12 22.35 20.63
CA VAL A 40 8.65 22.01 19.31
C VAL A 40 7.85 22.88 18.36
N LEU A 41 8.48 23.94 17.88
CA LEU A 41 8.01 24.66 16.71
C LEU A 41 7.94 23.61 15.62
N LEU A 42 6.72 23.20 15.26
CA LEU A 42 6.46 22.56 13.98
C LEU A 42 7.00 23.55 12.93
N GLN A 43 8.19 23.27 12.45
CA GLN A 43 8.65 23.89 11.22
C GLN A 43 7.64 23.43 10.17
N ASP A 44 6.97 24.39 9.52
CA ASP A 44 6.31 24.22 8.24
C ASP A 44 7.38 23.74 7.23
N THR A 45 7.73 22.47 7.28
CA THR A 45 8.49 21.81 6.22
C THR A 45 7.52 21.51 5.14
N ASN A 46 7.42 22.38 4.15
CA ASN A 46 6.86 22.09 2.85
C ASN A 46 7.66 20.89 2.31
N MET A 47 7.17 19.67 2.56
CA MET A 47 7.89 18.43 2.22
C MET A 47 7.76 18.21 0.71
N THR A 48 8.80 18.58 -0.02
CA THR A 48 8.87 18.41 -1.47
C THR A 48 9.25 16.98 -1.85
N ALA A 49 9.01 16.62 -3.11
CA ALA A 49 9.48 15.36 -3.68
C ALA A 49 11.00 15.21 -3.50
N LEU A 50 11.47 13.97 -3.25
CA LEU A 50 12.89 13.71 -3.11
C LEU A 50 13.63 13.97 -4.42
N GLU A 51 14.83 14.57 -4.32
CA GLU A 51 15.73 14.78 -5.45
C GLU A 51 16.51 13.49 -5.74
N LEU A 52 15.93 12.67 -6.61
CA LEU A 52 16.46 11.34 -6.94
C LEU A 52 17.53 11.40 -8.01
N THR A 53 18.51 10.49 -7.93
CA THR A 53 19.61 10.34 -8.91
C THR A 53 19.81 8.88 -9.31
N GLY A 54 20.57 8.63 -10.37
CA GLY A 54 20.93 7.28 -10.82
C GLY A 54 19.93 6.63 -11.78
N SER A 55 19.60 5.36 -11.56
CA SER A 55 18.79 4.53 -12.46
C SER A 55 17.29 4.74 -12.26
N LEU A 56 16.76 5.90 -12.61
CA LEU A 56 15.37 6.30 -12.35
C LEU A 56 14.43 6.05 -13.54
N LYS A 57 14.95 5.97 -14.75
CA LYS A 57 14.18 5.82 -15.98
C LYS A 57 13.77 4.38 -16.24
N GLN A 58 12.71 4.21 -17.06
CA GLN A 58 12.12 2.90 -17.34
C GLN A 58 11.67 2.19 -16.04
N VAL A 59 11.20 2.96 -15.08
CA VAL A 59 10.55 2.45 -13.87
C VAL A 59 9.05 2.56 -14.08
N HIS A 60 8.37 1.43 -14.08
CA HIS A 60 6.92 1.30 -14.18
C HIS A 60 6.45 0.37 -13.06
N ASP A 61 5.34 0.70 -12.40
CA ASP A 61 4.73 -0.08 -11.32
C ASP A 61 5.73 -0.39 -10.18
N PRO A 62 6.32 0.64 -9.55
CA PRO A 62 7.35 0.42 -8.54
C PRO A 62 6.77 0.01 -7.20
N VAL A 63 7.38 -0.99 -6.58
CA VAL A 63 7.24 -1.30 -5.16
C VAL A 63 8.60 -1.24 -4.48
N ILE A 64 8.62 -0.81 -3.23
CA ILE A 64 9.84 -0.64 -2.45
C ILE A 64 9.74 -1.33 -1.11
N ILE A 65 10.85 -1.95 -0.67
CA ILE A 65 10.99 -2.52 0.65
C ILE A 65 12.36 -2.18 1.22
N LYS A 66 12.44 -1.91 2.52
CA LYS A 66 13.69 -1.82 3.25
C LYS A 66 14.11 -3.20 3.74
N ALA A 67 15.35 -3.57 3.50
CA ALA A 67 15.96 -4.79 4.02
C ALA A 67 17.35 -4.46 4.52
N GLU A 68 17.62 -4.74 5.81
CA GLU A 68 18.86 -4.40 6.47
C GLU A 68 19.22 -2.89 6.31
N ASP A 69 20.35 -2.58 5.69
CA ASP A 69 20.85 -1.23 5.49
C ASP A 69 20.52 -0.65 4.10
N ALA A 70 19.57 -1.26 3.36
CA ALA A 70 19.28 -0.87 2.00
C ALA A 70 17.80 -0.93 1.65
N TYR A 71 17.44 -0.16 0.63
CA TYR A 71 16.14 -0.17 0.01
C TYR A 71 16.23 -0.91 -1.33
N TYR A 72 15.29 -1.79 -1.57
CA TYR A 72 15.15 -2.54 -2.80
C TYR A 72 13.87 -2.13 -3.50
N LEU A 73 13.99 -1.74 -4.75
CA LEU A 73 12.88 -1.36 -5.61
C LEU A 73 12.72 -2.41 -6.69
N PHE A 74 11.51 -2.95 -6.78
CA PHE A 74 11.09 -3.87 -7.82
C PHE A 74 10.12 -3.17 -8.76
N SER A 75 10.16 -3.50 -10.04
CA SER A 75 9.29 -2.86 -11.05
C SER A 75 9.04 -3.78 -12.24
N THR A 76 7.99 -3.48 -12.99
CA THR A 76 7.66 -4.11 -14.27
C THR A 76 8.88 -4.20 -15.18
N GLY A 77 9.06 -5.35 -15.85
CA GLY A 77 10.16 -5.58 -16.79
C GLY A 77 10.32 -7.04 -17.18
N ASN A 78 11.34 -7.30 -17.99
CA ASN A 78 11.74 -8.68 -18.33
C ASN A 78 12.32 -9.36 -17.08
N GLY A 79 11.49 -10.12 -16.36
CA GLY A 79 11.89 -10.85 -15.17
C GLY A 79 11.88 -10.03 -13.88
N ILE A 80 11.09 -8.96 -13.76
CA ILE A 80 11.00 -8.04 -12.62
C ILE A 80 12.34 -7.35 -12.35
N ALA A 81 12.44 -6.10 -12.76
CA ALA A 81 13.66 -5.29 -12.63
C ALA A 81 13.92 -4.91 -11.17
N VAL A 82 15.19 -4.96 -10.74
CA VAL A 82 15.60 -4.66 -9.36
C VAL A 82 16.60 -3.51 -9.33
N ARG A 83 16.35 -2.56 -8.43
CA ARG A 83 17.26 -1.47 -8.08
C ARG A 83 17.49 -1.45 -6.58
N ARG A 84 18.62 -0.91 -6.16
CA ARG A 84 19.02 -0.78 -4.76
C ARG A 84 19.47 0.64 -4.46
N SER A 85 19.15 1.12 -3.27
CA SER A 85 19.64 2.38 -2.70
C SER A 85 20.01 2.16 -1.23
N THR A 86 20.94 2.96 -0.70
CA THR A 86 21.28 2.99 0.74
C THR A 86 20.78 4.25 1.43
N ASP A 87 20.20 5.20 0.68
CA ASP A 87 19.83 6.53 1.17
C ASP A 87 18.48 7.04 0.64
N LEU A 88 17.73 6.20 -0.12
CA LEU A 88 16.51 6.55 -0.86
C LEU A 88 16.72 7.57 -2.00
N LEU A 89 17.89 8.15 -2.15
CA LEU A 89 18.18 9.22 -3.11
C LEU A 89 18.91 8.71 -4.35
N GLU A 90 19.99 7.94 -4.18
CA GLU A 90 20.74 7.38 -5.29
C GLU A 90 20.34 5.93 -5.55
N TRP A 91 19.78 5.66 -6.73
CA TRP A 91 19.30 4.34 -7.14
C TRP A 91 20.22 3.70 -8.18
N LYS A 92 20.63 2.46 -7.93
CA LYS A 92 21.50 1.68 -8.83
C LYS A 92 20.81 0.40 -9.24
N THR A 93 20.88 0.07 -10.53
CA THR A 93 20.46 -1.24 -11.01
C THR A 93 21.35 -2.32 -10.39
N THR A 94 20.76 -3.39 -9.87
CA THR A 94 21.52 -4.52 -9.30
C THR A 94 22.14 -5.39 -10.39
N PHE A 95 23.04 -6.30 -10.00
CA PHE A 95 23.53 -7.33 -10.89
C PHE A 95 23.37 -8.71 -10.21
N PRO A 96 22.65 -9.65 -10.86
CA PRO A 96 21.82 -9.52 -12.07
C PRO A 96 20.70 -8.49 -11.88
N PRO A 97 20.21 -7.86 -12.99
CA PRO A 97 19.29 -6.73 -12.89
C PRO A 97 17.85 -7.13 -12.58
N ASN A 98 17.53 -8.42 -12.60
CA ASN A 98 16.15 -8.93 -12.46
C ASN A 98 16.08 -10.07 -11.44
N VAL A 99 14.85 -10.34 -10.98
CA VAL A 99 14.50 -11.51 -10.15
C VAL A 99 14.57 -12.78 -10.99
N PHE A 100 14.01 -12.76 -12.19
CA PHE A 100 13.98 -13.87 -13.14
C PHE A 100 14.81 -13.57 -14.37
N THR A 101 15.33 -14.61 -14.99
CA THR A 101 16.01 -14.49 -16.30
C THR A 101 15.03 -14.43 -17.48
N ARG A 102 13.80 -14.91 -17.28
CA ARG A 102 12.69 -14.95 -18.25
C ARG A 102 11.37 -15.21 -17.54
N VAL A 103 10.26 -14.96 -18.21
CA VAL A 103 8.92 -15.37 -17.73
C VAL A 103 8.89 -16.88 -17.50
N PRO A 104 8.40 -17.39 -16.35
CA PRO A 104 8.30 -18.81 -16.05
C PRO A 104 7.51 -19.58 -17.11
N ALA A 105 7.94 -20.82 -17.42
CA ALA A 105 7.30 -21.63 -18.46
C ALA A 105 5.82 -21.90 -18.18
N TRP A 106 5.47 -22.21 -16.93
CA TRP A 106 4.09 -22.42 -16.52
C TRP A 106 3.19 -21.19 -16.78
N ALA A 107 3.71 -19.99 -16.55
CA ALA A 107 2.93 -18.76 -16.80
C ALA A 107 2.75 -18.50 -18.30
N LEU A 108 3.73 -18.81 -19.14
CA LEU A 108 3.61 -18.72 -20.61
C LEU A 108 2.61 -19.75 -21.18
N GLU A 109 2.50 -20.94 -20.57
CA GLU A 109 1.49 -21.93 -20.92
C GLU A 109 0.07 -21.42 -20.61
N MET A 110 -0.09 -20.76 -19.47
CA MET A 110 -1.37 -20.20 -19.02
C MET A 110 -1.75 -18.90 -19.73
N VAL A 111 -0.78 -18.08 -20.10
CA VAL A 111 -0.97 -16.78 -20.77
C VAL A 111 -0.14 -16.72 -22.05
N PRO A 112 -0.58 -17.38 -23.13
CA PRO A 112 0.13 -17.38 -24.39
C PRO A 112 0.32 -15.97 -24.96
N GLY A 113 1.54 -15.65 -25.37
CA GLY A 113 1.89 -14.33 -25.91
C GLY A 113 2.38 -13.31 -24.88
N ALA A 114 2.40 -13.64 -23.59
CA ALA A 114 3.03 -12.80 -22.59
C ALA A 114 4.55 -12.70 -22.86
N ALA A 115 5.08 -11.48 -22.72
CA ALA A 115 6.51 -11.19 -23.04
C ALA A 115 7.27 -10.62 -21.83
N SER A 116 6.60 -10.23 -20.78
CA SER A 116 7.18 -9.61 -19.59
C SER A 116 6.35 -9.90 -18.34
N MET A 117 6.90 -9.54 -17.20
CA MET A 117 6.26 -9.66 -15.89
C MET A 117 5.94 -8.26 -15.38
N TRP A 118 4.75 -8.10 -14.80
CA TRP A 118 4.20 -6.79 -14.48
C TRP A 118 3.93 -6.64 -12.99
N ALA A 119 3.94 -5.38 -12.54
CA ALA A 119 3.41 -4.92 -11.27
C ALA A 119 3.75 -5.85 -10.10
N PRO A 120 5.02 -5.95 -9.69
CA PRO A 120 5.40 -6.74 -8.54
C PRO A 120 4.92 -6.08 -7.24
N ASP A 121 4.63 -6.91 -6.23
CA ASP A 121 4.51 -6.50 -4.83
C ASP A 121 5.44 -7.35 -3.98
N ILE A 122 6.09 -6.73 -2.97
CA ILE A 122 7.01 -7.42 -2.09
C ILE A 122 6.70 -7.11 -0.63
N SER A 123 6.64 -8.16 0.19
CA SER A 123 6.40 -8.07 1.63
C SER A 123 7.25 -9.08 2.39
N TYR A 124 7.58 -8.78 3.64
CA TYR A 124 8.31 -9.70 4.51
C TYR A 124 7.37 -10.20 5.62
N PHE A 125 7.15 -11.49 5.65
CA PHE A 125 6.43 -12.19 6.72
C PHE A 125 6.84 -13.66 6.76
N ASN A 126 6.58 -14.35 7.87
CA ASN A 126 6.94 -15.75 8.06
C ASN A 126 8.41 -16.02 7.67
N ASP A 127 9.33 -15.13 8.11
CA ASP A 127 10.79 -15.20 7.91
C ASP A 127 11.27 -15.24 6.44
N LYS A 128 10.43 -14.74 5.51
CA LYS A 128 10.75 -14.69 4.06
C LYS A 128 10.21 -13.42 3.42
N TYR A 129 10.89 -12.99 2.37
CA TYR A 129 10.36 -12.05 1.39
C TYR A 129 9.45 -12.81 0.43
N HIS A 130 8.21 -12.33 0.29
CA HIS A 130 7.23 -12.84 -0.65
C HIS A 130 7.08 -11.80 -1.75
N LEU A 131 7.39 -12.17 -2.99
CA LEU A 131 7.23 -11.31 -4.15
C LEU A 131 6.16 -11.90 -5.06
N TYR A 132 5.02 -11.21 -5.11
CA TYR A 132 3.94 -11.50 -6.04
C TYR A 132 4.17 -10.73 -7.34
N TYR A 133 3.78 -11.30 -8.47
CA TYR A 133 3.97 -10.69 -9.78
C TYR A 133 2.87 -11.12 -10.75
N SER A 134 2.59 -10.29 -11.73
CA SER A 134 1.58 -10.56 -12.74
C SER A 134 2.19 -10.99 -14.06
N VAL A 135 1.53 -11.90 -14.76
CA VAL A 135 1.80 -12.23 -16.17
C VAL A 135 0.50 -12.09 -16.95
N SER A 136 0.52 -11.24 -17.96
CA SER A 136 -0.66 -10.90 -18.77
C SER A 136 -0.27 -10.48 -20.18
N THR A 137 -1.28 -10.17 -20.99
CA THR A 137 -1.15 -9.48 -22.29
C THR A 137 -2.04 -8.23 -22.29
N PHE A 138 -1.60 -7.19 -22.97
CA PHE A 138 -2.30 -5.90 -22.97
C PHE A 138 -3.72 -6.02 -23.55
N GLY A 139 -4.72 -5.49 -22.82
CA GLY A 139 -6.13 -5.51 -23.24
C GLY A 139 -6.85 -6.85 -23.02
N SER A 140 -6.26 -7.76 -22.25
CA SER A 140 -6.82 -9.07 -21.90
C SER A 140 -6.99 -9.20 -20.40
N ASN A 141 -7.97 -10.03 -19.98
CA ASN A 141 -8.06 -10.52 -18.60
C ASN A 141 -7.68 -12.01 -18.49
N ARG A 142 -7.07 -12.60 -19.52
CA ARG A 142 -6.38 -13.87 -19.35
C ARG A 142 -5.04 -13.60 -18.69
N SER A 143 -5.01 -13.69 -17.37
CA SER A 143 -3.88 -13.26 -16.55
C SER A 143 -3.64 -14.22 -15.40
N VAL A 144 -2.44 -14.18 -14.86
CA VAL A 144 -2.06 -14.93 -13.66
C VAL A 144 -1.22 -14.07 -12.73
N ILE A 145 -1.35 -14.30 -11.43
CA ILE A 145 -0.44 -13.83 -10.39
C ILE A 145 0.35 -15.04 -9.90
N GLY A 146 1.67 -14.92 -9.87
CA GLY A 146 2.59 -15.90 -9.31
C GLY A 146 3.26 -15.39 -8.04
N LEU A 147 3.89 -16.31 -7.30
CA LEU A 147 4.64 -16.05 -6.07
C LEU A 147 6.04 -16.62 -6.18
N VAL A 148 7.04 -15.80 -5.82
CA VAL A 148 8.38 -16.29 -5.44
C VAL A 148 8.75 -15.82 -4.05
N THR A 149 9.56 -16.62 -3.35
CA THR A 149 10.07 -16.25 -2.02
C THR A 149 11.58 -16.28 -1.97
N ASN A 150 12.16 -15.49 -1.07
CA ASN A 150 13.57 -15.53 -0.73
C ASN A 150 13.74 -15.24 0.77
N VAL A 151 14.73 -15.81 1.41
CA VAL A 151 15.04 -15.57 2.84
C VAL A 151 15.84 -14.29 3.04
N THR A 152 16.50 -13.79 2.02
CA THR A 152 17.31 -12.56 2.05
C THR A 152 17.23 -11.81 0.72
N LEU A 153 17.44 -10.50 0.75
CA LEU A 153 17.64 -9.68 -0.45
C LEU A 153 19.10 -9.34 -0.70
N ASP A 154 19.99 -9.73 0.23
CA ASP A 154 21.43 -9.61 0.03
C ASP A 154 21.92 -10.66 -0.98
N ARG A 155 22.31 -10.20 -2.15
CA ARG A 155 22.77 -11.05 -3.27
C ARG A 155 24.14 -11.70 -3.06
N GLU A 156 24.90 -11.21 -2.07
CA GLU A 156 26.19 -11.77 -1.67
C GLU A 156 26.04 -12.90 -0.64
N SER A 157 24.83 -13.10 -0.10
CA SER A 157 24.53 -14.18 0.84
C SER A 157 24.49 -15.54 0.13
N ASP A 158 25.05 -16.56 0.75
CA ASP A 158 24.96 -17.96 0.28
C ASP A 158 23.50 -18.48 0.29
N ASP A 159 22.62 -17.84 1.07
CA ASP A 159 21.20 -18.19 1.19
C ASP A 159 20.32 -17.44 0.16
N PHE A 160 20.91 -16.62 -0.73
CA PHE A 160 20.16 -15.86 -1.73
C PHE A 160 19.65 -16.78 -2.84
N GLU A 161 18.38 -17.15 -2.77
CA GLU A 161 17.71 -17.95 -3.81
C GLU A 161 16.22 -17.57 -3.89
N TRP A 162 15.75 -17.22 -5.10
CA TRP A 162 14.33 -17.07 -5.38
C TRP A 162 13.70 -18.42 -5.68
N VAL A 163 12.75 -18.83 -4.82
CA VAL A 163 12.00 -20.09 -4.96
C VAL A 163 10.64 -19.78 -5.60
N ASP A 164 10.37 -20.34 -6.78
CA ASP A 164 9.09 -20.18 -7.50
C ASP A 164 8.04 -21.15 -6.93
N HIS A 165 6.93 -20.60 -6.43
CA HIS A 165 5.77 -21.34 -5.91
C HIS A 165 4.65 -21.50 -6.96
N GLY A 166 4.82 -20.92 -8.14
CA GLY A 166 3.85 -21.02 -9.23
C GLY A 166 2.63 -20.11 -9.04
N LEU A 167 1.51 -20.62 -9.50
CA LEU A 167 0.23 -19.90 -9.59
C LEU A 167 -0.40 -19.61 -8.22
N VAL A 168 -0.78 -18.35 -8.01
CA VAL A 168 -1.56 -17.88 -6.84
C VAL A 168 -3.01 -17.61 -7.24
N VAL A 169 -3.23 -16.78 -8.27
CA VAL A 169 -4.55 -16.40 -8.78
C VAL A 169 -4.52 -16.38 -10.30
N GLU A 170 -5.59 -16.82 -10.92
CA GLU A 170 -5.79 -16.66 -12.37
C GLU A 170 -7.13 -15.99 -12.68
N SER A 171 -7.21 -15.37 -13.84
CA SER A 171 -8.45 -14.91 -14.45
C SER A 171 -8.58 -15.44 -15.88
N HIS A 172 -9.82 -15.57 -16.33
CA HIS A 172 -10.17 -16.17 -17.62
C HIS A 172 -10.89 -15.17 -18.51
N LEU A 173 -10.82 -15.37 -19.84
CA LEU A 173 -11.43 -14.46 -20.84
C LEU A 173 -12.93 -14.25 -20.66
N ASP A 174 -13.63 -15.22 -20.10
CA ASP A 174 -15.06 -15.18 -19.80
C ASP A 174 -15.36 -14.74 -18.34
N GLY A 175 -14.31 -14.46 -17.55
CA GLY A 175 -14.40 -13.97 -16.18
C GLY A 175 -14.68 -12.47 -16.12
N ASP A 176 -15.08 -12.00 -14.94
CA ASP A 176 -15.47 -10.61 -14.70
C ASP A 176 -14.41 -9.79 -13.97
N TYR A 177 -13.21 -10.33 -13.75
CA TYR A 177 -12.07 -9.62 -13.15
C TYR A 177 -10.76 -9.91 -13.90
N ASN A 178 -9.71 -9.19 -13.57
CA ASN A 178 -8.37 -9.35 -14.13
C ASN A 178 -7.36 -9.61 -13.01
N ALA A 179 -6.67 -10.76 -13.01
CA ALA A 179 -5.70 -11.16 -12.01
C ALA A 179 -4.32 -10.55 -12.29
N ILE A 180 -4.20 -9.23 -12.07
CA ILE A 180 -2.94 -8.47 -12.12
C ILE A 180 -2.89 -7.46 -10.98
N ASP A 181 -1.75 -6.81 -10.81
CA ASP A 181 -1.48 -5.76 -9.83
C ASP A 181 -1.69 -6.25 -8.40
N PRO A 182 -0.96 -7.29 -7.95
CA PRO A 182 -1.06 -7.78 -6.58
C PRO A 182 -0.54 -6.76 -5.57
N ASN A 183 -1.15 -6.73 -4.37
CA ASN A 183 -0.59 -6.10 -3.19
C ASN A 183 -0.99 -6.89 -1.95
N LEU A 184 -0.01 -7.19 -1.09
CA LEU A 184 -0.19 -7.90 0.16
C LEU A 184 -0.28 -6.95 1.34
N ILE A 185 -1.21 -7.19 2.24
CA ILE A 185 -1.31 -6.58 3.57
C ILE A 185 -1.47 -7.66 4.65
N ILE A 186 -0.77 -7.51 5.77
CA ILE A 186 -1.07 -8.25 7.00
C ILE A 186 -2.04 -7.40 7.81
N ASP A 187 -3.18 -7.94 8.17
CA ASP A 187 -4.16 -7.22 8.98
C ASP A 187 -3.77 -7.17 10.47
N THR A 188 -4.56 -6.48 11.26
CA THR A 188 -4.33 -6.32 12.72
C THR A 188 -4.40 -7.62 13.50
N ASP A 189 -5.01 -8.64 12.95
CA ASP A 189 -5.11 -9.99 13.55
C ASP A 189 -3.96 -10.91 13.10
N GLY A 190 -3.07 -10.40 12.22
CA GLY A 190 -1.92 -11.12 11.67
C GLY A 190 -2.25 -11.98 10.45
N ALA A 191 -3.45 -11.87 9.87
CA ALA A 191 -3.81 -12.61 8.67
C ALA A 191 -3.32 -11.89 7.41
N PRO A 192 -2.69 -12.60 6.45
CA PRO A 192 -2.28 -12.03 5.18
C PRO A 192 -3.44 -12.01 4.19
N TRP A 193 -3.53 -10.89 3.45
CA TRP A 193 -4.54 -10.65 2.42
C TRP A 193 -3.86 -10.16 1.15
N LEU A 194 -4.33 -10.63 -0.01
CA LEU A 194 -3.87 -10.21 -1.32
C LEU A 194 -4.98 -9.44 -2.03
N SER A 195 -4.78 -8.14 -2.23
CA SER A 195 -5.61 -7.34 -3.13
C SER A 195 -5.02 -7.35 -4.54
N PHE A 196 -5.86 -7.31 -5.56
CA PHE A 196 -5.45 -7.30 -6.96
C PHE A 196 -6.61 -6.84 -7.85
N GLY A 197 -6.31 -6.54 -9.11
CA GLY A 197 -7.33 -6.25 -10.10
C GLY A 197 -7.06 -5.02 -10.93
N SER A 198 -7.61 -5.03 -12.14
CA SER A 198 -7.49 -3.97 -13.13
C SER A 198 -8.70 -4.02 -14.05
N TYR A 199 -9.40 -2.90 -14.22
CA TYR A 199 -10.61 -2.78 -15.05
C TYR A 199 -11.72 -3.77 -14.67
N TRP A 200 -12.50 -4.26 -15.64
CA TRP A 200 -13.62 -5.23 -15.50
C TRP A 200 -14.51 -4.91 -14.30
N SER A 201 -14.61 -5.83 -13.34
CA SER A 201 -15.38 -5.62 -12.10
C SER A 201 -14.54 -5.00 -10.96
N GLY A 202 -13.37 -4.47 -11.29
CA GLY A 202 -12.52 -3.69 -10.37
C GLY A 202 -11.64 -4.54 -9.48
N ILE A 203 -11.29 -3.95 -8.33
CA ILE A 203 -10.34 -4.50 -7.36
C ILE A 203 -11.00 -5.57 -6.50
N LYS A 204 -10.28 -6.66 -6.31
CA LYS A 204 -10.65 -7.80 -5.49
C LYS A 204 -9.64 -8.02 -4.38
N MET A 205 -10.03 -8.80 -3.38
CA MET A 205 -9.16 -9.26 -2.31
C MET A 205 -9.53 -10.69 -1.93
N LEU A 206 -8.52 -11.48 -1.60
CA LEU A 206 -8.68 -12.81 -1.02
C LEU A 206 -7.76 -12.99 0.18
N ARG A 207 -8.13 -13.92 1.07
CA ARG A 207 -7.30 -14.30 2.20
C ARG A 207 -6.20 -15.26 1.75
N LEU A 208 -5.00 -15.08 2.31
CA LEU A 208 -3.88 -15.99 2.13
C LEU A 208 -3.68 -16.86 3.39
N ASP A 209 -3.05 -17.99 3.20
CA ASP A 209 -2.51 -18.80 4.29
C ASP A 209 -1.15 -18.24 4.73
N TYR A 210 -0.98 -17.98 6.03
CA TYR A 210 0.22 -17.34 6.57
C TYR A 210 1.49 -18.18 6.39
N ALA A 211 1.37 -19.52 6.40
CA ALA A 211 2.53 -20.40 6.31
C ALA A 211 3.10 -20.47 4.88
N THR A 212 2.24 -20.33 3.88
CA THR A 212 2.59 -20.57 2.48
C THR A 212 2.57 -19.33 1.61
N GLY A 213 1.81 -18.30 1.97
CA GLY A 213 1.54 -17.14 1.10
C GLY A 213 0.63 -17.45 -0.08
N MET A 214 -0.01 -18.63 -0.10
CA MET A 214 -0.96 -19.06 -1.13
C MET A 214 -2.40 -18.78 -0.67
N PRO A 215 -3.42 -18.83 -1.58
CA PRO A 215 -4.81 -18.65 -1.18
C PRO A 215 -5.21 -19.60 -0.04
N SER A 216 -5.94 -19.05 0.93
CA SER A 216 -6.39 -19.81 2.10
C SER A 216 -7.58 -20.71 1.78
N ASP A 217 -7.55 -21.94 2.28
CA ASP A 217 -8.71 -22.86 2.23
C ASP A 217 -9.77 -22.54 3.30
N GLU A 218 -9.40 -21.74 4.33
CA GLU A 218 -10.33 -21.36 5.41
C GLU A 218 -11.31 -20.25 5.00
N ASP A 219 -10.89 -19.36 4.10
CA ASP A 219 -11.72 -18.30 3.54
C ASP A 219 -11.42 -18.14 2.04
N THR A 220 -12.30 -18.69 1.22
CA THR A 220 -12.22 -18.66 -0.25
C THR A 220 -13.02 -17.51 -0.86
N THR A 221 -13.52 -16.58 -0.04
CA THR A 221 -14.32 -15.45 -0.48
C THR A 221 -13.47 -14.48 -1.31
N LEU A 222 -14.00 -14.07 -2.45
CA LEU A 222 -13.42 -13.00 -3.24
C LEU A 222 -14.14 -11.68 -2.91
N TYR A 223 -13.51 -10.85 -2.09
CA TYR A 223 -14.07 -9.59 -1.61
C TYR A 223 -13.89 -8.47 -2.64
N PRO A 224 -14.96 -7.80 -3.08
CA PRO A 224 -14.85 -6.62 -3.94
C PRO A 224 -14.46 -5.39 -3.10
N LEU A 225 -13.43 -4.63 -3.51
CA LEU A 225 -12.95 -3.47 -2.77
C LEU A 225 -13.26 -2.14 -3.45
N ALA A 226 -13.02 -2.05 -4.76
CA ALA A 226 -13.23 -0.84 -5.54
C ALA A 226 -13.71 -1.17 -6.95
N ARG A 227 -14.53 -0.27 -7.52
CA ARG A 227 -15.03 -0.39 -8.89
C ARG A 227 -15.26 0.99 -9.47
N ARG A 228 -15.18 1.11 -10.80
CA ARG A 228 -15.45 2.35 -11.50
C ARG A 228 -16.40 2.12 -12.66
N PHE A 229 -17.33 3.08 -12.89
CA PHE A 229 -18.39 2.96 -13.89
C PHE A 229 -18.18 3.89 -15.11
N VAL A 230 -17.15 4.73 -15.03
CA VAL A 230 -16.77 5.68 -16.09
C VAL A 230 -15.39 5.33 -16.63
N GLU A 231 -14.96 5.97 -17.72
CA GLU A 231 -13.64 5.76 -18.32
C GLU A 231 -13.31 4.28 -18.56
N SER A 232 -14.27 3.52 -19.11
CA SER A 232 -14.13 2.08 -19.37
C SER A 232 -13.85 1.23 -18.12
N GLY A 233 -14.21 1.73 -16.94
CA GLY A 233 -13.97 1.03 -15.67
C GLY A 233 -12.52 1.11 -15.19
N SER A 234 -11.73 2.08 -15.67
CA SER A 234 -10.30 2.21 -15.40
C SER A 234 -10.00 2.49 -13.91
N VAL A 235 -9.89 1.42 -13.14
CA VAL A 235 -9.38 1.34 -11.77
C VAL A 235 -8.45 0.15 -11.68
N GLU A 236 -7.24 0.34 -11.15
CA GLU A 236 -6.23 -0.72 -11.02
C GLU A 236 -5.20 -0.37 -9.93
N ALA A 237 -4.15 -1.18 -9.80
CA ALA A 237 -3.03 -0.94 -8.91
C ALA A 237 -3.43 -0.71 -7.45
N PRO A 238 -4.11 -1.66 -6.79
CA PRO A 238 -4.43 -1.52 -5.38
C PRO A 238 -3.14 -1.54 -4.53
N PHE A 239 -3.10 -0.71 -3.50
CA PHE A 239 -2.10 -0.76 -2.44
C PHE A 239 -2.75 -0.41 -1.12
N ILE A 240 -2.63 -1.28 -0.10
CA ILE A 240 -3.29 -1.08 1.18
C ILE A 240 -2.25 -0.88 2.28
N ILE A 241 -2.46 0.12 3.11
CA ILE A 241 -1.74 0.30 4.37
C ILE A 241 -2.72 0.37 5.53
N GLN A 242 -2.23 0.04 6.74
CA GLN A 242 -2.94 0.28 7.98
C GLN A 242 -2.31 1.49 8.69
N ARG A 243 -3.14 2.47 9.11
CA ARG A 243 -2.70 3.64 9.85
C ARG A 243 -3.77 4.08 10.85
N GLY A 244 -3.41 4.14 12.15
CA GLY A 244 -4.38 4.36 13.21
C GLY A 244 -5.44 3.27 13.22
N ASP A 245 -6.71 3.64 13.25
CA ASP A 245 -7.85 2.71 13.29
C ASP A 245 -8.35 2.33 11.87
N PHE A 246 -7.66 2.76 10.80
CA PHE A 246 -8.14 2.59 9.44
C PHE A 246 -7.13 1.84 8.54
N TYR A 247 -7.70 1.08 7.61
CA TYR A 247 -7.02 0.65 6.39
C TYR A 247 -7.28 1.67 5.29
N TYR A 248 -6.26 2.02 4.52
CA TYR A 248 -6.32 2.94 3.40
C TYR A 248 -6.03 2.17 2.13
N LEU A 249 -7.02 2.09 1.24
CA LEU A 249 -6.89 1.49 -0.09
C LEU A 249 -6.56 2.60 -1.09
N PHE A 250 -5.32 2.58 -1.58
CA PHE A 250 -4.89 3.38 -2.73
C PHE A 250 -5.19 2.58 -4.00
N VAL A 251 -5.65 3.26 -5.03
CA VAL A 251 -5.86 2.72 -6.38
C VAL A 251 -5.49 3.76 -7.41
N SER A 252 -5.25 3.35 -8.65
CA SER A 252 -5.03 4.28 -9.75
C SER A 252 -6.25 4.34 -10.66
N PHE A 253 -6.70 5.57 -10.96
CA PHE A 253 -7.76 5.84 -11.91
C PHE A 253 -7.20 6.34 -13.24
N ASP A 254 -8.01 6.21 -14.30
CA ASP A 254 -7.78 6.64 -15.65
C ASP A 254 -6.68 5.83 -16.37
N PHE A 255 -5.88 6.45 -17.24
CA PHE A 255 -5.08 5.68 -18.19
C PHE A 255 -3.59 5.89 -17.99
N CYS A 256 -2.86 4.79 -17.78
CA CYS A 256 -1.41 4.70 -17.90
C CYS A 256 -0.98 4.53 -19.37
N CYS A 257 0.31 4.34 -19.58
CA CYS A 257 0.90 3.72 -20.76
C CYS A 257 0.75 4.51 -22.07
N ARG A 258 0.50 5.82 -21.97
CA ARG A 258 0.34 6.76 -23.09
C ARG A 258 1.42 7.85 -23.13
N GLY A 259 2.54 7.63 -22.41
CA GLY A 259 3.59 8.65 -22.27
C GLY A 259 3.03 9.95 -21.71
N THR A 260 3.27 11.09 -22.35
CA THR A 260 2.78 12.41 -21.90
C THR A 260 1.26 12.58 -21.94
N ASP A 261 0.56 11.70 -22.67
CA ASP A 261 -0.92 11.71 -22.76
C ASP A 261 -1.57 10.85 -21.68
N SER A 262 -0.79 10.26 -20.78
CA SER A 262 -1.31 9.50 -19.63
C SER A 262 -2.07 10.41 -18.67
N THR A 263 -3.24 9.94 -18.23
CA THR A 263 -4.12 10.65 -17.30
C THR A 263 -4.21 9.95 -15.93
N TYR A 264 -3.34 9.01 -15.71
CA TYR A 264 -3.23 8.21 -14.49
C TYR A 264 -3.15 9.09 -13.25
N ARG A 265 -3.78 8.68 -12.15
CA ARG A 265 -3.75 9.39 -10.87
C ARG A 265 -4.08 8.45 -9.72
N VAL A 266 -3.44 8.64 -8.60
CA VAL A 266 -3.71 7.87 -7.39
C VAL A 266 -4.91 8.45 -6.65
N MET A 267 -5.83 7.56 -6.27
CA MET A 267 -7.01 7.84 -5.46
C MET A 267 -6.95 6.99 -4.19
N VAL A 268 -7.61 7.43 -3.11
CA VAL A 268 -7.65 6.71 -1.84
C VAL A 268 -9.04 6.68 -1.24
N GLY A 269 -9.38 5.58 -0.59
CA GLY A 269 -10.49 5.45 0.35
C GLY A 269 -10.03 4.75 1.62
N ARG A 270 -10.81 4.82 2.69
CA ARG A 270 -10.48 4.16 3.95
C ARG A 270 -11.63 3.34 4.52
N SER A 271 -11.29 2.35 5.35
CA SER A 271 -12.23 1.48 6.06
C SER A 271 -11.64 1.05 7.40
N GLU A 272 -12.49 0.77 8.38
CA GLU A 272 -12.08 0.12 9.64
C GLU A 272 -11.78 -1.37 9.48
N ASN A 273 -12.23 -1.98 8.38
CA ASN A 273 -12.00 -3.40 8.07
C ASN A 273 -11.15 -3.54 6.81
N VAL A 274 -10.22 -4.49 6.80
CA VAL A 274 -9.33 -4.76 5.66
C VAL A 274 -10.09 -5.15 4.39
N THR A 275 -11.24 -5.83 4.54
CA THR A 275 -12.13 -6.21 3.42
C THR A 275 -13.15 -5.13 3.03
N GLY A 276 -13.08 -3.93 3.64
CA GLY A 276 -13.97 -2.81 3.36
C GLY A 276 -15.27 -2.82 4.19
N PRO A 277 -16.30 -2.03 3.80
CA PRO A 277 -16.30 -1.15 2.63
C PRO A 277 -15.38 0.06 2.78
N TYR A 278 -14.60 0.33 1.75
CA TYR A 278 -13.77 1.55 1.66
C TYR A 278 -14.61 2.72 1.17
N VAL A 279 -14.49 3.86 1.82
CA VAL A 279 -15.18 5.10 1.46
C VAL A 279 -14.17 6.23 1.26
N ASP A 280 -14.48 7.15 0.36
CA ASP A 280 -13.70 8.36 0.16
C ASP A 280 -14.03 9.45 1.20
N ARG A 281 -13.38 10.61 1.08
CA ARG A 281 -13.57 11.76 2.00
C ARG A 281 -15.01 12.28 2.01
N GLN A 282 -15.78 12.10 0.94
CA GLN A 282 -17.17 12.50 0.84
C GLN A 282 -18.13 11.40 1.33
N GLY A 283 -17.63 10.23 1.74
CA GLY A 283 -18.43 9.09 2.17
C GLY A 283 -18.95 8.24 1.01
N ILE A 284 -18.46 8.46 -0.21
CA ILE A 284 -18.83 7.65 -1.38
C ILE A 284 -18.05 6.36 -1.36
N ALA A 285 -18.73 5.21 -1.47
CA ALA A 285 -18.05 3.92 -1.50
C ALA A 285 -17.16 3.78 -2.75
N MET A 286 -15.96 3.21 -2.57
CA MET A 286 -15.06 2.92 -3.71
C MET A 286 -15.67 1.89 -4.66
N LEU A 287 -16.58 1.04 -4.20
CA LEU A 287 -17.40 0.15 -5.03
C LEU A 287 -18.42 0.89 -5.90
N GLU A 288 -18.71 2.15 -5.58
CA GLU A 288 -19.61 3.05 -6.33
C GLU A 288 -18.83 4.13 -7.11
N GLY A 289 -17.51 3.96 -7.24
CA GLY A 289 -16.64 4.88 -7.98
C GLY A 289 -16.08 6.03 -7.13
N GLY A 290 -16.23 5.97 -5.80
CA GLY A 290 -15.59 6.90 -4.86
C GLY A 290 -14.07 6.83 -4.90
N GLY A 291 -13.43 7.89 -4.39
CA GLY A 291 -11.99 8.00 -4.27
C GLY A 291 -11.56 9.45 -4.07
N THR A 292 -10.76 9.71 -3.04
CA THR A 292 -10.12 11.01 -2.79
C THR A 292 -8.80 11.06 -3.55
N GLN A 293 -8.57 12.09 -4.35
CA GLN A 293 -7.35 12.20 -5.16
C GLN A 293 -6.13 12.52 -4.29
N VAL A 294 -5.04 11.78 -4.50
CA VAL A 294 -3.77 11.91 -3.78
C VAL A 294 -2.69 12.57 -4.63
N THR A 295 -2.51 12.12 -5.87
CA THR A 295 -1.47 12.64 -6.78
C THR A 295 -2.06 13.52 -7.86
N PHE A 296 -1.26 14.51 -8.30
CA PHE A 296 -1.65 15.47 -9.33
C PHE A 296 -0.58 15.54 -10.41
N PRO A 297 -0.99 15.64 -11.72
CA PRO A 297 -0.02 15.88 -12.79
C PRO A 297 0.53 17.30 -12.69
N THR A 298 1.77 17.46 -13.14
CA THR A 298 2.40 18.77 -13.33
C THR A 298 2.76 18.96 -14.82
N ASP A 299 3.34 20.10 -15.18
CA ASP A 299 3.82 20.32 -16.57
C ASP A 299 4.89 19.32 -16.99
N ARG A 300 5.71 18.85 -16.07
CA ARG A 300 6.74 17.85 -16.31
C ARG A 300 6.25 16.44 -16.09
N TRP A 301 5.57 16.18 -14.98
CA TRP A 301 5.21 14.82 -14.52
C TRP A 301 3.77 14.51 -14.89
N ARG A 302 3.57 13.67 -15.89
CA ARG A 302 2.26 13.27 -16.40
C ARG A 302 1.87 11.91 -15.86
N GLY A 303 0.59 11.70 -15.62
CA GLY A 303 0.02 10.42 -15.23
C GLY A 303 0.71 9.77 -14.00
N PRO A 304 0.83 10.46 -12.84
CA PRO A 304 1.42 9.88 -11.64
C PRO A 304 0.50 8.80 -11.06
N GLY A 305 0.93 7.53 -11.11
CA GLY A 305 0.10 6.42 -10.67
C GLY A 305 0.88 5.15 -10.37
N HIS A 306 0.14 4.08 -10.07
CA HIS A 306 0.62 2.78 -9.63
C HIS A 306 1.61 2.91 -8.47
N ASN A 307 1.07 3.19 -7.30
CA ASN A 307 1.87 3.51 -6.14
C ASN A 307 2.11 2.32 -5.21
N SER A 308 3.21 2.39 -4.50
CA SER A 308 3.42 1.74 -3.20
C SER A 308 3.66 2.80 -2.12
N ILE A 309 3.58 2.42 -0.84
CA ILE A 309 3.87 3.28 0.29
C ILE A 309 5.02 2.68 1.09
N LEU A 310 6.03 3.51 1.37
CA LEU A 310 7.13 3.19 2.27
C LEU A 310 6.99 4.02 3.54
N HIS A 311 6.98 3.37 4.71
CA HIS A 311 7.10 4.05 5.99
C HIS A 311 8.56 4.04 6.44
N GLU A 312 9.17 5.22 6.61
CA GLU A 312 10.56 5.37 7.04
C GLU A 312 10.72 6.61 7.93
N ASP A 313 11.37 6.44 9.08
CA ASP A 313 11.65 7.50 10.05
C ASP A 313 10.43 8.35 10.46
N GLY A 314 9.26 7.71 10.55
CA GLY A 314 8.00 8.37 10.92
C GLY A 314 7.32 9.14 9.77
N ILE A 315 7.82 9.01 8.56
CA ILE A 315 7.28 9.61 7.33
C ILE A 315 6.75 8.50 6.42
N ASP A 316 5.55 8.69 5.89
CA ASP A 316 5.02 7.87 4.81
C ASP A 316 5.43 8.47 3.48
N TYR A 317 6.09 7.69 2.63
CA TYR A 317 6.46 8.09 1.27
C TYR A 317 5.60 7.35 0.26
N ILE A 318 4.97 8.10 -0.64
CA ILE A 318 4.37 7.51 -1.84
C ILE A 318 5.46 7.32 -2.90
N VAL A 319 5.62 6.08 -3.33
CA VAL A 319 6.54 5.67 -4.40
C VAL A 319 5.70 5.31 -5.61
N HIS A 320 5.92 5.97 -6.73
CA HIS A 320 5.11 5.76 -7.92
C HIS A 320 5.92 6.04 -9.20
N HIS A 321 5.39 5.73 -10.35
CA HIS A 321 5.95 6.25 -11.59
C HIS A 321 5.16 7.46 -12.09
N ALA A 322 5.83 8.30 -12.87
CA ALA A 322 5.20 9.34 -13.67
C ALA A 322 5.94 9.47 -15.00
N TYR A 323 5.25 9.93 -16.04
CA TYR A 323 5.82 10.07 -17.36
C TYR A 323 6.47 11.46 -17.51
N ASP A 324 7.80 11.48 -17.68
CA ASP A 324 8.61 12.70 -17.76
C ASP A 324 8.46 13.36 -19.13
N ALA A 325 7.72 14.48 -19.20
CA ALA A 325 7.52 15.25 -20.44
C ALA A 325 8.84 15.83 -20.99
N GLN A 326 9.85 16.04 -20.14
CA GLN A 326 11.20 16.49 -20.57
C GLN A 326 12.05 15.33 -21.12
N SER A 327 11.59 14.08 -20.95
CA SER A 327 12.24 12.86 -21.46
C SER A 327 11.30 12.07 -22.37
N GLN A 328 10.48 12.73 -23.19
CA GLN A 328 9.57 12.11 -24.17
C GLN A 328 8.55 11.14 -23.53
N GLY A 329 8.12 11.41 -22.30
CA GLY A 329 7.14 10.57 -21.60
C GLY A 329 7.70 9.23 -21.11
N VAL A 330 9.02 9.13 -20.90
CA VAL A 330 9.63 7.92 -20.28
C VAL A 330 9.13 7.78 -18.85
N PRO A 331 8.59 6.61 -18.44
CA PRO A 331 8.18 6.38 -17.07
C PRO A 331 9.40 6.46 -16.15
N THR A 332 9.28 7.25 -15.11
CA THR A 332 10.39 7.63 -14.22
C THR A 332 9.94 7.52 -12.77
N LEU A 333 10.82 6.96 -11.93
CA LEU A 333 10.60 6.84 -10.49
C LEU A 333 10.37 8.19 -9.83
N ARG A 334 9.34 8.27 -8.99
CA ARG A 334 9.07 9.38 -8.09
C ARG A 334 8.89 8.88 -6.67
N ILE A 335 9.46 9.59 -5.70
CA ILE A 335 9.27 9.35 -4.27
C ILE A 335 8.91 10.69 -3.64
N GLN A 336 7.76 10.76 -2.99
CA GLN A 336 7.24 11.99 -2.38
C GLN A 336 6.73 11.69 -0.97
N PRO A 337 6.96 12.57 0.02
CA PRO A 337 6.31 12.44 1.30
C PRO A 337 4.79 12.56 1.15
N LEU A 338 4.04 11.77 1.93
CA LEU A 338 2.62 11.95 2.13
C LEU A 338 2.37 12.85 3.33
N GLU A 339 1.60 13.90 3.13
CA GLU A 339 1.08 14.75 4.20
C GLU A 339 -0.29 14.23 4.61
N TRP A 340 -0.50 14.07 5.91
CA TRP A 340 -1.78 13.64 6.48
C TRP A 340 -2.45 14.84 7.16
N ASP A 341 -3.66 15.16 6.73
CA ASP A 341 -4.42 16.24 7.38
C ASP A 341 -5.02 15.82 8.73
N ASP A 342 -5.65 16.76 9.43
CA ASP A 342 -6.24 16.55 10.76
C ASP A 342 -7.40 15.52 10.73
N GLU A 343 -8.00 15.27 9.58
CA GLU A 343 -9.04 14.25 9.38
C GLU A 343 -8.46 12.88 8.98
N GLY A 344 -7.13 12.79 8.82
CA GLY A 344 -6.39 11.59 8.45
C GLY A 344 -6.47 11.25 6.96
N TRP A 345 -6.59 12.24 6.05
CA TRP A 345 -6.52 12.01 4.61
C TRP A 345 -5.15 12.36 4.06
N PRO A 346 -4.57 11.46 3.22
CA PRO A 346 -3.26 11.70 2.64
C PRO A 346 -3.34 12.57 1.39
N SER A 347 -2.31 13.37 1.19
CA SER A 347 -2.04 14.12 -0.03
C SER A 347 -0.54 14.26 -0.28
N VAL A 348 -0.14 14.56 -1.49
CA VAL A 348 1.22 15.00 -1.80
C VAL A 348 1.24 16.50 -2.02
N ALA A 349 2.35 17.14 -1.65
CA ALA A 349 2.56 18.54 -2.02
C ALA A 349 2.52 18.69 -3.55
N PRO A 350 1.88 19.74 -4.08
CA PRO A 350 1.73 19.98 -5.52
C PRO A 350 3.05 20.23 -6.26
#